data_aeb1aa2ce414db3ce40fb24b7f2afdd7
#
_entry.id   aeb1aa2ce414db3ce40fb24b7f2afdd7
#
_cell.length_a   1.000
_cell.length_b   1.000
_cell.length_c   1.000
_cell.angle_alpha   90.00
_cell.angle_beta   90.00
_cell.angle_gamma   90.00
#
_symmetry.space_group_name_H-M   'P 1'
#
loop_
_entity.id
_entity.type
_entity.pdbx_description
1 polymer ?
#
loop_
_entity_poly.entity_id
_entity_poly.type
_entity_poly.pdbx_seq_one_letter_code
_entity_poly.pdbx_strand_id
1 'polypeptide(L)'
;MSLQFIGVDPESGQTGSPTAWVDEEAGDVVLQSYIADEATRAECVEKNAPGHDKTIPAGETVIRIPAHMVPILREACDAAERAAVR
;
A
#
# COMPACT_ATOMS: atom_id res chain seq x y z
N MET A 1 -6.86 0.12 -17.62
CA MET A 1 -5.89 0.34 -16.54
C MET A 1 -4.48 0.27 -17.10
N SER A 2 -3.61 1.15 -16.65
CA SER A 2 -2.22 1.20 -17.12
C SER A 2 -1.31 1.26 -15.90
N LEU A 3 -0.74 0.13 -15.51
CA LEU A 3 0.15 0.04 -14.36
C LEU A 3 1.60 0.33 -14.74
N GLN A 4 2.19 1.29 -14.03
CA GLN A 4 3.62 1.55 -14.12
C GLN A 4 4.30 0.89 -12.91
N PHE A 5 5.26 0.03 -13.15
CA PHE A 5 6.06 -0.57 -12.09
C PHE A 5 6.96 0.52 -11.47
N ILE A 6 6.94 0.64 -10.15
CA ILE A 6 7.76 1.63 -9.44
C ILE A 6 8.96 0.96 -8.77
N GLY A 7 8.71 -0.10 -8.02
CA GLY A 7 9.80 -0.77 -7.33
C GLY A 7 9.36 -1.99 -6.55
N VAL A 8 10.32 -2.84 -6.24
CA VAL A 8 10.12 -4.06 -5.47
C VAL A 8 11.12 -4.05 -4.31
N ASP A 9 10.76 -4.70 -3.21
CA ASP A 9 11.63 -4.81 -2.04
C ASP A 9 12.92 -5.54 -2.42
N PRO A 10 14.07 -4.86 -2.36
CA PRO A 10 15.34 -5.49 -2.74
C PRO A 10 15.82 -6.56 -1.75
N GLU A 11 15.23 -6.64 -0.58
CA GLU A 11 15.64 -7.56 0.49
C GLU A 11 14.82 -8.83 0.56
N SER A 12 13.75 -8.96 -0.20
CA SER A 12 12.84 -10.10 -0.02
C SER A 12 12.99 -11.21 -1.06
N GLY A 13 14.01 -11.21 -1.87
CA GLY A 13 14.22 -12.28 -2.83
C GLY A 13 13.28 -12.20 -4.02
N GLN A 14 12.99 -13.36 -4.66
CA GLN A 14 12.29 -13.37 -5.94
C GLN A 14 10.83 -13.78 -5.88
N THR A 15 10.36 -14.25 -4.74
CA THR A 15 9.00 -14.76 -4.59
C THR A 15 8.23 -13.95 -3.56
N GLY A 16 7.07 -13.41 -3.96
CA GLY A 16 6.16 -12.75 -3.03
C GLY A 16 6.72 -11.50 -2.37
N SER A 17 7.45 -10.70 -3.11
CA SER A 17 8.08 -9.49 -2.56
C SER A 17 7.10 -8.32 -2.51
N PRO A 18 7.15 -7.48 -1.47
CA PRO A 18 6.45 -6.20 -1.47
C PRO A 18 6.81 -5.39 -2.72
N THR A 19 5.79 -4.87 -3.38
CA THR A 19 5.96 -4.20 -4.68
C THR A 19 4.99 -3.02 -4.77
N ALA A 20 5.41 -1.97 -5.48
CA ALA A 20 4.58 -0.79 -5.71
C ALA A 20 4.44 -0.52 -7.20
N TRP A 21 3.22 -0.19 -7.59
CA TRP A 21 2.87 0.27 -8.94
C TRP A 21 2.06 1.54 -8.83
N VAL A 22 1.93 2.24 -9.94
CA VAL A 22 0.99 3.36 -10.06
C VAL A 22 0.06 3.09 -11.24
N ASP A 23 -1.23 3.26 -11.01
CA ASP A 23 -2.22 3.25 -12.10
C ASP A 23 -2.19 4.63 -12.73
N GLU A 24 -1.60 4.74 -13.91
CA GLU A 24 -1.39 6.03 -14.57
C GLU A 24 -2.68 6.69 -15.03
N GLU A 25 -3.74 5.92 -15.24
CA GLU A 25 -5.03 6.48 -15.64
C GLU A 25 -5.77 7.11 -14.47
N ALA A 26 -5.80 6.42 -13.32
CA ALA A 26 -6.53 6.89 -12.14
C ALA A 26 -5.68 7.74 -11.20
N GLY A 27 -4.36 7.58 -11.22
CA GLY A 27 -3.48 8.22 -10.26
C GLY A 27 -3.41 7.47 -8.94
N ASP A 28 -3.88 6.23 -8.91
CA ASP A 28 -3.87 5.43 -7.69
C ASP A 28 -2.53 4.73 -7.49
N VAL A 29 -2.14 4.58 -6.23
CA VAL A 29 -1.01 3.73 -5.87
C VAL A 29 -1.53 2.31 -5.64
N VAL A 30 -0.90 1.34 -6.27
CA VAL A 30 -1.26 -0.08 -6.12
C VAL A 30 -0.12 -0.78 -5.40
N LEU A 31 -0.41 -1.45 -4.31
CA LEU A 31 0.61 -2.06 -3.45
C LEU A 31 0.37 -3.54 -3.23
N GLN A 32 1.46 -4.30 -3.25
CA GLN A 32 1.49 -5.69 -2.80
C GLN A 32 2.39 -5.75 -1.58
N SER A 33 1.93 -6.31 -0.48
CA SER A 33 2.75 -6.46 0.72
C SER A 33 2.15 -7.52 1.64
N TYR A 34 2.68 -7.61 2.85
CA TYR A 34 2.26 -8.64 3.81
C TYR A 34 0.91 -8.30 4.42
N ILE A 35 0.05 -9.30 4.51
CA ILE A 35 -1.21 -9.14 5.25
C ILE A 35 -0.86 -8.97 6.72
N ALA A 36 -1.41 -7.94 7.35
CA ALA A 36 -1.16 -7.68 8.76
C ALA A 36 -1.69 -8.81 9.63
N ASP A 37 -0.96 -9.12 10.70
CA ASP A 37 -1.40 -10.14 11.65
C ASP A 37 -2.61 -9.66 12.46
N GLU A 38 -3.18 -10.58 13.22
CA GLU A 38 -4.41 -10.29 13.95
C GLU A 38 -4.23 -9.20 15.00
N ALA A 39 -3.10 -9.19 15.68
CA ALA A 39 -2.81 -8.19 16.70
C ALA A 39 -2.74 -6.78 16.09
N THR A 40 -2.08 -6.66 14.94
CA THR A 40 -2.00 -5.39 14.23
C THR A 40 -3.37 -4.94 13.74
N ARG A 41 -4.15 -5.86 13.18
CA ARG A 41 -5.50 -5.56 12.70
C ARG A 41 -6.41 -5.09 13.85
N ALA A 42 -6.34 -5.75 14.98
CA ALA A 42 -7.14 -5.37 16.17
C ALA A 42 -6.77 -3.97 16.66
N GLU A 43 -5.48 -3.64 16.66
CA GLU A 43 -5.04 -2.32 17.07
C GLU A 43 -5.46 -1.24 16.09
N CYS A 44 -5.47 -1.54 14.79
CA CYS A 44 -5.98 -0.60 13.79
C CYS A 44 -7.47 -0.30 13.99
N VAL A 45 -8.25 -1.32 14.31
CA VAL A 45 -9.67 -1.14 14.59
C VAL A 45 -9.86 -0.27 15.83
N GLU A 46 -9.10 -0.54 16.90
CA GLU A 46 -9.20 0.20 18.14
C GLU A 46 -8.78 1.67 17.99
N LYS A 47 -7.74 1.92 17.19
CA LYS A 47 -7.17 3.25 16.99
C LYS A 47 -7.67 3.94 15.74
N ASN A 48 -8.81 3.53 15.24
CA ASN A 48 -9.39 4.15 14.06
C ASN A 48 -9.86 5.57 14.36
N ALA A 49 -10.16 6.31 13.30
CA ALA A 49 -10.61 7.70 13.41
C ALA A 49 -11.90 7.80 14.24
N PRO A 50 -12.03 8.85 15.07
CA PRO A 50 -13.25 9.04 15.86
C PRO A 50 -14.48 9.09 14.97
N GLY A 51 -15.53 8.36 15.36
CA GLY A 51 -16.78 8.34 14.61
C GLY A 51 -16.82 7.36 13.45
N HIS A 52 -15.70 6.71 13.14
CA HIS A 52 -15.67 5.70 12.09
C HIS A 52 -16.07 4.33 12.61
N ASP A 53 -16.58 3.51 11.70
CA ASP A 53 -16.88 2.12 11.99
C ASP A 53 -15.59 1.41 12.43
N LYS A 54 -15.71 0.62 13.50
CA LYS A 54 -14.57 -0.10 14.06
C LYS A 54 -14.46 -1.52 13.52
N THR A 55 -14.76 -1.69 12.24
CA THR A 55 -14.61 -2.97 11.57
C THR A 55 -13.77 -2.78 10.31
N ILE A 56 -13.22 -3.90 9.81
CA ILE A 56 -12.54 -3.92 8.52
C ILE A 56 -13.48 -4.64 7.57
N PRO A 57 -14.09 -3.92 6.61
CA PRO A 57 -15.05 -4.53 5.68
C PRO A 57 -14.42 -5.63 4.85
N ALA A 58 -15.25 -6.53 4.31
CA ALA A 58 -14.77 -7.66 3.51
C ALA A 58 -13.98 -7.22 2.26
N GLY A 59 -14.28 -6.04 1.73
CA GLY A 59 -13.57 -5.53 0.55
C GLY A 59 -12.27 -4.79 0.86
N GLU A 60 -11.89 -4.72 2.13
CA GLU A 60 -10.70 -4.01 2.56
C GLU A 60 -9.81 -4.91 3.40
N THR A 61 -8.54 -4.56 3.51
CA THR A 61 -7.62 -5.27 4.39
C THR A 61 -6.57 -4.31 4.91
N VAL A 62 -5.82 -4.76 5.92
CA VAL A 62 -4.70 -4.01 6.46
C VAL A 62 -3.42 -4.74 6.03
N ILE A 63 -2.48 -4.01 5.46
CA ILE A 63 -1.19 -4.56 5.07
C ILE A 63 -0.09 -3.87 5.85
N ARG A 64 1.01 -4.59 6.02
CA ARG A 64 2.21 -4.07 6.67
C ARG A 64 3.29 -3.92 5.60
N ILE A 65 3.88 -2.74 5.52
CA ILE A 65 4.92 -2.45 4.56
C ILE A 65 6.23 -2.28 5.33
N PRO A 66 7.29 -3.05 4.99
CA PRO A 66 8.57 -2.92 5.69
C PRO A 66 9.11 -1.50 5.62
N ALA A 67 9.77 -1.07 6.69
CA ALA A 67 10.29 0.29 6.78
C ALA A 67 11.27 0.62 5.64
N HIS A 68 12.05 -0.35 5.19
CA HIS A 68 13.00 -0.11 4.11
C HIS A 68 12.34 0.10 2.74
N MET A 69 11.03 -0.13 2.64
CA MET A 69 10.25 0.18 1.43
C MET A 69 9.81 1.64 1.36
N VAL A 70 9.98 2.41 2.44
CA VAL A 70 9.49 3.80 2.47
C VAL A 70 10.02 4.66 1.31
N PRO A 71 11.30 4.58 0.91
CA PRO A 71 11.76 5.34 -0.25
C PRO A 71 11.02 4.99 -1.55
N ILE A 72 10.70 3.71 -1.75
CA ILE A 72 9.94 3.25 -2.92
C ILE A 72 8.50 3.75 -2.85
N LEU A 73 7.90 3.74 -1.65
CA LEU A 73 6.56 4.32 -1.45
C LEU A 73 6.54 5.80 -1.77
N ARG A 74 7.56 6.53 -1.35
CA ARG A 74 7.65 7.96 -1.64
C ARG A 74 7.71 8.21 -3.13
N GLU A 75 8.50 7.40 -3.85
CA GLU A 75 8.58 7.48 -5.31
C GLU A 75 7.23 7.16 -5.96
N ALA A 76 6.51 6.15 -5.45
CA ALA A 76 5.18 5.81 -5.95
C ALA A 76 4.20 6.96 -5.72
N CYS A 77 4.24 7.61 -4.57
CA CYS A 77 3.40 8.77 -4.28
C CYS A 77 3.68 9.92 -5.25
N ASP A 78 4.95 10.19 -5.49
CA ASP A 78 5.33 11.25 -6.43
C ASP A 78 4.85 10.94 -7.85
N ALA A 79 4.99 9.70 -8.28
CA ALA A 79 4.53 9.27 -9.60
C ALA A 79 3.00 9.35 -9.71
N ALA A 80 2.28 8.98 -8.66
CA ALA A 80 0.82 9.07 -8.63
C ALA A 80 0.36 10.53 -8.73
N GLU A 81 1.02 11.44 -8.01
CA GLU A 81 0.70 12.86 -8.08
C GLU A 81 0.93 13.41 -9.48
N ARG A 82 2.02 13.02 -10.14
CA ARG A 82 2.27 13.45 -11.52
C ARG A 82 1.18 12.94 -12.47
N ALA A 83 0.72 11.73 -12.28
CA ALA A 83 -0.35 11.15 -13.10
C ALA A 83 -1.67 11.89 -12.88
N ALA A 84 -1.96 12.29 -11.65
CA ALA A 84 -3.22 12.95 -11.30
C ALA A 84 -3.35 14.38 -11.82
N VAL A 85 -2.23 15.02 -12.14
CA VAL A 85 -2.25 16.43 -12.61
C VAL A 85 -2.46 16.58 -14.11
N ARG A 86 -2.61 15.49 -14.85
CA ARG A 86 -2.81 15.55 -16.31
C ARG A 86 -4.21 15.98 -16.70
#